data_2ccf7f549213ffcd10fd66511fc4cec6
#
_entry.id   2ccf7f549213ffcd10fd66511fc4cec6
#
_cell.length_a   1.000
_cell.length_b   1.000
_cell.length_c   1.000
_cell.angle_alpha   90.00
_cell.angle_beta   90.00
_cell.angle_gamma   90.00
#
_symmetry.space_group_name_H-M   'P 1'
#
loop_
_entity.id
_entity.type
_entity.pdbx_description
1 polymer ?
#
loop_
_entity_poly.entity_id
_entity_poly.type
_entity_poly.pdbx_seq_one_letter_code
_entity_poly.pdbx_strand_id
1 'polypeptide(L)'
;MISVGELFEKERCKADVSRERLATGICNQQTLYRALVEDSDLSVLPFEMLLERLKKPTDVLEYILSQGEYERILLRDSIEEAIIEGKTEEARKMLKQYLEDSSDDDEADKMYYYRTLAASYIYGGKSRKDIEEGLALIKKAIRTTLPGINKDNYNSYLFSTYEIENILMYIEALCLLENKNEAMNLATRCYEYIEKIWDNPAMLVRVIPKCVYLMLKYGEGIIDDEKLAQYCEKALTYLREETILYFLIPIMEKIIEIYKRLDNVERIEYWKKYYEFLVDFCREYSSDIGEIPVFYRWKRTAYYLDYEVFKGERLNQGMNQEELADGIYGNPASISNVEKGKQTPNKTKYRKLCKKLSIDKHRYSGFIVADDFEKIERVADIRKKLSMGNLKEVLEYIEREQPQTNLERHILESYRMIAMQTMIGIDVDKAFKELSDVIESVYPLKKEKYFRRPFRGEIDVILAYLAFLNKNNPTEGLLISKLLLEANKETKVESEHNYRNLMSSYIAYMKAISRTGEMSKNDSTFDESVQLCFEQGIGGALIGVFWSRGLQVKNAFGIVHAERYLRYGYLLAELFMNKGADIKRTFYEETFGTPR
;
A
#
# COMPACT_ATOMS: atom_id res chain seq x y z
N MET A 1 -0.55 24.57 10.49
CA MET A 1 -0.48 23.42 9.58
C MET A 1 0.16 23.91 8.31
N ILE A 2 1.26 23.29 7.89
CA ILE A 2 1.91 23.64 6.62
C ILE A 2 1.16 22.99 5.46
N SER A 3 1.22 23.61 4.28
CA SER A 3 0.65 23.03 3.06
C SER A 3 1.49 21.83 2.59
N VAL A 4 0.90 20.98 1.73
CA VAL A 4 1.66 19.88 1.10
C VAL A 4 2.84 20.43 0.29
N GLY A 5 2.67 21.59 -0.37
CA GLY A 5 3.75 22.27 -1.08
C GLY A 5 4.89 22.70 -0.17
N GLU A 6 4.58 23.27 1.01
CA GLU A 6 5.61 23.65 2.01
C GLU A 6 6.35 22.43 2.56
N LEU A 7 5.62 21.33 2.84
CA LEU A 7 6.23 20.07 3.28
C LEU A 7 7.20 19.53 2.22
N PHE A 8 6.76 19.53 0.97
CA PHE A 8 7.55 19.06 -0.16
C PHE A 8 8.81 19.93 -0.38
N GLU A 9 8.68 21.27 -0.31
CA GLU A 9 9.80 22.19 -0.44
C GLU A 9 10.81 22.02 0.70
N LYS A 10 10.35 21.75 1.90
CA LYS A 10 11.20 21.45 3.05
C LYS A 10 12.03 20.18 2.80
N GLU A 11 11.42 19.11 2.33
CA GLU A 11 12.13 17.86 2.02
C GLU A 11 13.11 18.03 0.85
N ARG A 12 12.74 18.80 -0.18
CA ARG A 12 13.65 19.15 -1.27
C ARG A 12 14.88 19.89 -0.78
N CYS A 13 14.71 20.89 0.11
CA CYS A 13 15.82 21.64 0.71
C CYS A 13 16.70 20.75 1.61
N LYS A 14 16.12 19.86 2.41
CA LYS A 14 16.88 18.89 3.22
C LYS A 14 17.74 17.96 2.33
N ALA A 15 17.21 17.54 1.18
CA ALA A 15 17.90 16.69 0.24
C ALA A 15 18.96 17.43 -0.61
N ASP A 16 19.08 18.74 -0.47
CA ASP A 16 19.95 19.61 -1.29
C ASP A 16 19.72 19.43 -2.81
N VAL A 17 18.47 19.33 -3.20
CA VAL A 17 18.07 19.13 -4.61
C VAL A 17 17.50 20.43 -5.18
N SER A 18 18.00 20.92 -6.31
CA SER A 18 17.43 22.09 -7.00
C SER A 18 16.04 21.76 -7.56
N ARG A 19 15.15 22.75 -7.67
CA ARG A 19 13.82 22.59 -8.30
C ARG A 19 13.94 22.11 -9.73
N GLU A 20 14.92 22.60 -10.47
CA GLU A 20 15.21 22.18 -11.85
C GLU A 20 15.53 20.68 -11.91
N ARG A 21 16.48 20.24 -11.08
CA ARG A 21 16.89 18.84 -11.03
C ARG A 21 15.74 17.92 -10.62
N LEU A 22 14.90 18.36 -9.66
CA LEU A 22 13.75 17.59 -9.21
C LEU A 22 12.68 17.46 -10.30
N ALA A 23 12.35 18.57 -10.98
CA ALA A 23 11.31 18.63 -12.01
C ALA A 23 11.73 18.00 -13.35
N THR A 24 13.05 17.86 -13.61
CA THR A 24 13.58 17.43 -14.91
C THR A 24 12.83 16.20 -15.45
N GLY A 25 12.20 16.35 -16.61
CA GLY A 25 11.48 15.27 -17.30
C GLY A 25 10.16 14.81 -16.64
N ILE A 26 9.69 15.46 -15.57
CA ILE A 26 8.37 15.16 -14.98
C ILE A 26 7.39 16.29 -15.26
N CYS A 27 7.78 17.53 -14.97
CA CYS A 27 6.98 18.73 -15.22
C CYS A 27 7.91 19.92 -15.47
N ASN A 28 7.35 21.01 -16.00
CA ASN A 28 8.14 22.23 -16.11
C ASN A 28 8.37 22.89 -14.74
N GLN A 29 9.43 23.67 -14.62
CA GLN A 29 9.80 24.34 -13.37
C GLN A 29 8.70 25.26 -12.81
N GLN A 30 7.91 25.87 -13.68
CA GLN A 30 6.83 26.76 -13.26
C GLN A 30 5.67 25.96 -12.66
N THR A 31 5.35 24.79 -13.20
CA THR A 31 4.35 23.86 -12.64
C THR A 31 4.79 23.42 -11.25
N LEU A 32 6.05 22.99 -11.10
CA LEU A 32 6.61 22.64 -9.78
C LEU A 32 6.59 23.83 -8.82
N TYR A 33 7.00 25.05 -9.27
CA TYR A 33 6.96 26.25 -8.45
C TYR A 33 5.54 26.57 -7.94
N ARG A 34 4.55 26.50 -8.83
CA ARG A 34 3.15 26.70 -8.45
C ARG A 34 2.67 25.65 -7.43
N ALA A 35 3.06 24.41 -7.60
CA ALA A 35 2.72 23.36 -6.64
C ALA A 35 3.37 23.57 -5.27
N LEU A 36 4.63 23.99 -5.24
CA LEU A 36 5.40 24.17 -4.00
C LEU A 36 5.07 25.48 -3.26
N VAL A 37 4.84 26.58 -3.99
CA VAL A 37 4.74 27.93 -3.42
C VAL A 37 3.31 28.48 -3.46
N GLU A 38 2.59 28.25 -4.56
CA GLU A 38 1.22 28.72 -4.74
C GLU A 38 0.18 27.67 -4.33
N ASP A 39 0.63 26.50 -3.83
CA ASP A 39 -0.20 25.40 -3.38
C ASP A 39 -1.18 24.96 -4.49
N SER A 40 -0.71 24.93 -5.75
CA SER A 40 -1.48 24.37 -6.85
C SER A 40 -1.33 22.85 -6.85
N ASP A 41 -2.42 22.17 -7.19
CA ASP A 41 -2.41 20.71 -7.18
C ASP A 41 -1.64 20.16 -8.38
N LEU A 42 -0.79 19.16 -8.12
CA LEU A 42 -0.26 18.25 -9.13
C LEU A 42 -1.22 17.09 -9.32
N SER A 43 -1.25 16.48 -10.51
CA SER A 43 -1.88 15.17 -10.68
C SER A 43 -1.13 14.08 -9.91
N VAL A 44 -1.80 12.96 -9.61
CA VAL A 44 -1.25 11.91 -8.73
C VAL A 44 0.10 11.39 -9.21
N LEU A 45 0.23 11.07 -10.50
CA LEU A 45 1.44 10.43 -11.04
C LEU A 45 2.70 11.32 -10.92
N PRO A 46 2.73 12.56 -11.42
CA PRO A 46 3.89 13.43 -11.22
C PRO A 46 4.15 13.74 -9.74
N PHE A 47 3.11 13.87 -8.90
CA PHE A 47 3.27 14.05 -7.46
C PHE A 47 4.03 12.88 -6.82
N GLU A 48 3.62 11.64 -7.10
CA GLU A 48 4.28 10.43 -6.60
C GLU A 48 5.73 10.34 -7.09
N MET A 49 5.97 10.54 -8.39
CA MET A 49 7.31 10.48 -8.96
C MET A 49 8.27 11.51 -8.34
N LEU A 50 7.80 12.74 -8.14
CA LEU A 50 8.61 13.80 -7.52
C LEU A 50 8.93 13.47 -6.05
N LEU A 51 7.96 12.94 -5.30
CA LEU A 51 8.14 12.56 -3.90
C LEU A 51 9.13 11.42 -3.76
N GLU A 52 9.02 10.40 -4.60
CA GLU A 52 9.95 9.26 -4.64
C GLU A 52 11.37 9.66 -5.07
N ARG A 53 11.54 10.64 -5.95
CA ARG A 53 12.86 11.23 -6.26
C ARG A 53 13.52 11.89 -5.04
N LEU A 54 12.73 12.33 -4.07
CA LEU A 54 13.19 12.78 -2.75
C LEU A 54 13.35 11.63 -1.75
N LYS A 55 13.25 10.37 -2.19
CA LYS A 55 13.32 9.14 -1.38
C LYS A 55 12.21 9.03 -0.35
N LYS A 56 11.06 9.64 -0.61
CA LYS A 56 9.90 9.62 0.28
C LYS A 56 8.86 8.64 -0.23
N PRO A 57 8.42 7.68 0.60
CA PRO A 57 7.42 6.71 0.21
C PRO A 57 6.04 7.38 0.08
N THR A 58 5.31 7.00 -0.94
CA THR A 58 3.96 7.53 -1.21
C THR A 58 2.87 6.76 -0.47
N ASP A 59 3.15 5.55 -0.03
CA ASP A 59 2.20 4.65 0.64
C ASP A 59 1.84 5.06 2.08
N VAL A 60 2.53 6.05 2.64
CA VAL A 60 2.20 6.65 3.94
C VAL A 60 1.11 7.70 3.85
N LEU A 61 0.75 8.13 2.64
CA LEU A 61 -0.25 9.18 2.39
C LEU A 61 -1.65 8.60 2.14
N GLU A 62 -2.66 9.45 2.32
CA GLU A 62 -4.05 9.23 1.93
C GLU A 62 -4.40 10.28 0.87
N TYR A 63 -5.13 9.88 -0.16
CA TYR A 63 -5.46 10.76 -1.28
C TYR A 63 -6.95 11.08 -1.31
N ILE A 64 -7.28 12.37 -1.24
CA ILE A 64 -8.63 12.86 -1.47
C ILE A 64 -8.68 13.36 -2.91
N LEU A 65 -9.42 12.65 -3.74
CA LEU A 65 -9.45 12.83 -5.20
C LEU A 65 -10.81 13.35 -5.67
N SER A 66 -10.79 14.15 -6.71
CA SER A 66 -12.00 14.43 -7.48
C SER A 66 -12.42 13.19 -8.28
N GLN A 67 -13.70 13.16 -8.71
CA GLN A 67 -14.21 12.07 -9.55
C GLN A 67 -13.37 11.86 -10.82
N GLY A 68 -13.03 12.93 -11.53
CA GLY A 68 -12.25 12.83 -12.78
C GLY A 68 -10.83 12.29 -12.58
N GLU A 69 -10.18 12.62 -11.46
CA GLU A 69 -8.87 12.07 -11.15
C GLU A 69 -8.93 10.60 -10.81
N TYR A 70 -9.97 10.19 -10.10
CA TYR A 70 -10.18 8.79 -9.79
C TYR A 70 -10.51 7.97 -11.05
N GLU A 71 -11.37 8.49 -11.93
CA GLU A 71 -11.66 7.86 -13.24
C GLU A 71 -10.38 7.69 -14.08
N ARG A 72 -9.45 8.64 -14.01
CA ARG A 72 -8.16 8.52 -14.69
C ARG A 72 -7.29 7.41 -14.09
N ILE A 73 -7.33 7.20 -12.78
CA ILE A 73 -6.66 6.07 -12.11
C ILE A 73 -7.29 4.75 -12.58
N LEU A 74 -8.62 4.65 -12.55
CA LEU A 74 -9.34 3.46 -13.03
C LEU A 74 -9.05 3.14 -14.50
N LEU A 75 -8.92 4.16 -15.34
CA LEU A 75 -8.54 3.97 -16.74
C LEU A 75 -7.14 3.35 -16.85
N ARG A 76 -6.16 3.82 -16.06
CA ARG A 76 -4.82 3.20 -16.02
C ARG A 76 -4.89 1.73 -15.59
N ASP A 77 -5.64 1.43 -14.53
CA ASP A 77 -5.80 0.07 -14.04
C ASP A 77 -6.44 -0.84 -15.10
N SER A 78 -7.48 -0.36 -15.77
CA SER A 78 -8.15 -1.10 -16.87
C SER A 78 -7.22 -1.35 -18.06
N ILE A 79 -6.36 -0.38 -18.40
CA ILE A 79 -5.38 -0.55 -19.49
C ILE A 79 -4.35 -1.62 -19.12
N GLU A 80 -3.83 -1.58 -17.90
CA GLU A 80 -2.85 -2.56 -17.41
C GLU A 80 -3.45 -3.96 -17.33
N GLU A 81 -4.71 -4.08 -16.88
CA GLU A 81 -5.44 -5.34 -16.82
C GLU A 81 -5.68 -5.94 -18.21
N ALA A 82 -6.07 -5.11 -19.17
CA ALA A 82 -6.22 -5.57 -20.54
C ALA A 82 -4.91 -6.13 -21.14
N ILE A 83 -3.75 -5.58 -20.74
CA ILE A 83 -2.45 -6.14 -21.16
C ILE A 83 -2.17 -7.48 -20.47
N ILE A 84 -2.44 -7.59 -19.17
CA ILE A 84 -2.26 -8.82 -18.39
C ILE A 84 -3.14 -9.95 -18.98
N GLU A 85 -4.37 -9.63 -19.35
CA GLU A 85 -5.31 -10.56 -19.98
C GLU A 85 -5.00 -10.86 -21.47
N GLY A 86 -3.96 -10.25 -22.05
CA GLY A 86 -3.60 -10.41 -23.46
C GLY A 86 -4.49 -9.65 -24.46
N LYS A 87 -5.39 -8.77 -23.98
CA LYS A 87 -6.28 -7.92 -24.80
C LYS A 87 -5.54 -6.66 -25.31
N THR A 88 -4.40 -6.85 -25.97
CA THR A 88 -3.46 -5.76 -26.29
C THR A 88 -4.03 -4.69 -27.21
N GLU A 89 -4.92 -5.03 -28.14
CA GLU A 89 -5.55 -4.04 -29.03
C GLU A 89 -6.54 -3.14 -28.28
N GLU A 90 -7.28 -3.70 -27.32
CA GLU A 90 -8.15 -2.93 -26.44
C GLU A 90 -7.34 -1.97 -25.56
N ALA A 91 -6.28 -2.48 -24.95
CA ALA A 91 -5.34 -1.66 -24.17
C ALA A 91 -4.77 -0.49 -24.98
N ARG A 92 -4.34 -0.74 -26.23
CA ARG A 92 -3.81 0.32 -27.12
C ARG A 92 -4.86 1.38 -27.47
N LYS A 93 -6.13 0.98 -27.62
CA LYS A 93 -7.23 1.93 -27.87
C LYS A 93 -7.46 2.81 -26.64
N MET A 94 -7.53 2.22 -25.46
CA MET A 94 -7.69 2.96 -24.20
C MET A 94 -6.49 3.89 -23.93
N LEU A 95 -5.25 3.45 -24.26
CA LEU A 95 -4.06 4.28 -24.15
C LEU A 95 -4.09 5.54 -25.01
N LYS A 96 -4.66 5.48 -26.22
CA LYS A 96 -4.84 6.67 -27.06
C LYS A 96 -5.78 7.65 -26.40
N GLN A 97 -6.91 7.19 -25.89
CA GLN A 97 -7.86 8.02 -25.15
C GLN A 97 -7.19 8.65 -23.91
N TYR A 98 -6.43 7.86 -23.15
CA TYR A 98 -5.70 8.36 -21.98
C TYR A 98 -4.77 9.53 -22.32
N LEU A 99 -4.07 9.47 -23.46
CA LEU A 99 -3.17 10.53 -23.89
C LEU A 99 -3.91 11.76 -24.40
N GLU A 100 -5.03 11.58 -25.12
CA GLU A 100 -5.88 12.68 -25.61
C GLU A 100 -6.47 13.51 -24.47
N ASP A 101 -6.74 12.88 -23.33
CA ASP A 101 -7.26 13.52 -22.11
C ASP A 101 -6.14 14.14 -21.24
N SER A 102 -4.87 14.02 -21.64
CA SER A 102 -3.71 14.58 -20.92
C SER A 102 -3.38 16.00 -21.40
N SER A 103 -2.78 16.81 -20.53
CA SER A 103 -2.18 18.06 -20.98
C SER A 103 -0.90 17.83 -21.78
N ASP A 104 -0.64 18.64 -22.80
CA ASP A 104 0.57 18.52 -23.64
C ASP A 104 1.88 18.68 -22.85
N ASP A 105 1.83 19.28 -21.67
CA ASP A 105 2.98 19.55 -20.81
C ASP A 105 3.23 18.47 -19.72
N ASP A 106 2.44 17.40 -19.67
CA ASP A 106 2.59 16.33 -18.67
C ASP A 106 3.51 15.22 -19.18
N GLU A 107 4.81 15.35 -18.90
CA GLU A 107 5.82 14.36 -19.29
C GLU A 107 5.66 13.02 -18.55
N ALA A 108 5.12 13.04 -17.34
CA ALA A 108 4.83 11.81 -16.59
C ALA A 108 3.74 10.97 -17.28
N ASP A 109 2.69 11.61 -17.80
CA ASP A 109 1.65 10.93 -18.56
C ASP A 109 2.16 10.41 -19.91
N LYS A 110 3.04 11.16 -20.59
CA LYS A 110 3.70 10.68 -21.81
C LYS A 110 4.60 9.48 -21.52
N MET A 111 5.33 9.50 -20.42
CA MET A 111 6.14 8.37 -19.97
C MET A 111 5.25 7.15 -19.72
N TYR A 112 4.15 7.31 -18.98
CA TYR A 112 3.18 6.24 -18.73
C TYR A 112 2.64 5.65 -20.05
N TYR A 113 2.26 6.51 -21.00
CA TYR A 113 1.80 6.08 -22.31
C TYR A 113 2.84 5.21 -23.04
N TYR A 114 4.10 5.69 -23.16
CA TYR A 114 5.14 4.91 -23.87
C TYR A 114 5.52 3.63 -23.14
N ARG A 115 5.59 3.65 -21.82
CA ARG A 115 5.84 2.47 -20.98
C ARG A 115 4.77 1.40 -21.21
N THR A 116 3.51 1.78 -21.14
CA THR A 116 2.41 0.85 -21.22
C THR A 116 2.20 0.35 -22.65
N LEU A 117 2.43 1.20 -23.64
CA LEU A 117 2.47 0.77 -25.04
C LEU A 117 3.64 -0.21 -25.28
N ALA A 118 4.84 0.04 -24.72
CA ALA A 118 5.96 -0.90 -24.78
C ALA A 118 5.59 -2.26 -24.15
N ALA A 119 4.94 -2.26 -22.98
CA ALA A 119 4.47 -3.47 -22.33
C ALA A 119 3.52 -4.29 -23.21
N SER A 120 2.61 -3.63 -23.94
CA SER A 120 1.70 -4.32 -24.87
C SER A 120 2.41 -5.03 -26.03
N TYR A 121 3.61 -4.59 -26.39
CA TYR A 121 4.45 -5.24 -27.40
C TYR A 121 5.37 -6.31 -26.79
N ILE A 122 5.99 -6.04 -25.65
CA ILE A 122 6.95 -6.95 -24.98
C ILE A 122 6.24 -8.20 -24.46
N TYR A 123 5.11 -8.02 -23.79
CA TYR A 123 4.39 -9.11 -23.13
C TYR A 123 3.24 -9.69 -23.95
N GLY A 124 2.63 -8.89 -24.83
CA GLY A 124 1.56 -9.33 -25.71
C GLY A 124 2.00 -9.68 -27.13
N GLY A 125 3.22 -9.32 -27.50
CA GLY A 125 3.79 -9.60 -28.82
C GLY A 125 4.21 -11.07 -28.99
N LYS A 126 4.10 -11.57 -30.22
CA LYS A 126 4.42 -12.98 -30.56
C LYS A 126 5.68 -13.10 -31.42
N SER A 127 6.29 -11.99 -31.80
CA SER A 127 7.42 -11.97 -32.72
C SER A 127 8.60 -11.18 -32.17
N ARG A 128 9.81 -11.48 -32.67
CA ARG A 128 11.01 -10.71 -32.38
C ARG A 128 10.82 -9.22 -32.73
N LYS A 129 10.11 -8.92 -33.82
CA LYS A 129 9.82 -7.54 -34.25
C LYS A 129 8.97 -6.80 -33.23
N ASP A 130 8.01 -7.46 -32.59
CA ASP A 130 7.22 -6.84 -31.52
C ASP A 130 8.10 -6.44 -30.33
N ILE A 131 9.03 -7.31 -29.93
CA ILE A 131 9.96 -7.02 -28.84
C ILE A 131 10.90 -5.87 -29.21
N GLU A 132 11.38 -5.79 -30.47
CA GLU A 132 12.19 -4.67 -30.95
C GLU A 132 11.43 -3.34 -30.92
N GLU A 133 10.15 -3.34 -31.31
CA GLU A 133 9.26 -2.17 -31.19
C GLU A 133 9.04 -1.78 -29.72
N GLY A 134 8.74 -2.75 -28.88
CA GLY A 134 8.61 -2.54 -27.43
C GLY A 134 9.90 -1.97 -26.81
N LEU A 135 11.07 -2.45 -27.24
CA LEU A 135 12.38 -1.93 -26.82
C LEU A 135 12.57 -0.46 -27.23
N ALA A 136 12.16 -0.09 -28.44
CA ALA A 136 12.22 1.30 -28.90
C ALA A 136 11.31 2.22 -28.08
N LEU A 137 10.11 1.74 -27.75
CA LEU A 137 9.12 2.48 -26.96
C LEU A 137 9.55 2.65 -25.50
N ILE A 138 10.09 1.60 -24.86
CA ILE A 138 10.56 1.73 -23.47
C ILE A 138 11.79 2.65 -23.38
N LYS A 139 12.68 2.66 -24.37
CA LYS A 139 13.74 3.67 -24.46
C LYS A 139 13.18 5.08 -24.54
N LYS A 140 12.08 5.27 -25.27
CA LYS A 140 11.40 6.56 -25.35
C LYS A 140 10.80 6.95 -24.02
N ALA A 141 10.12 6.05 -23.31
CA ALA A 141 9.60 6.29 -21.96
C ALA A 141 10.70 6.74 -20.99
N ILE A 142 11.84 6.02 -20.97
CA ILE A 142 12.98 6.35 -20.12
C ILE A 142 13.52 7.76 -20.44
N ARG A 143 13.70 8.07 -21.72
CA ARG A 143 14.23 9.38 -22.15
C ARG A 143 13.27 10.54 -21.91
N THR A 144 11.98 10.29 -21.82
CA THR A 144 10.96 11.30 -21.49
C THR A 144 11.20 11.87 -20.10
N THR A 145 11.38 11.02 -19.08
CA THR A 145 11.60 11.47 -17.70
C THR A 145 13.07 11.61 -17.31
N LEU A 146 13.98 10.95 -18.04
CA LEU A 146 15.42 10.97 -17.81
C LEU A 146 16.17 11.42 -19.09
N PRO A 147 16.01 12.67 -19.52
CA PRO A 147 16.59 13.16 -20.77
C PRO A 147 18.12 13.12 -20.71
N GLY A 148 18.73 12.50 -21.73
CA GLY A 148 20.19 12.41 -21.84
C GLY A 148 20.84 11.34 -20.96
N ILE A 149 20.07 10.46 -20.32
CA ILE A 149 20.61 9.36 -19.51
C ILE A 149 21.46 8.42 -20.39
N ASN A 150 22.63 8.05 -19.88
CA ASN A 150 23.57 7.13 -20.51
C ASN A 150 24.40 6.37 -19.44
N LYS A 151 25.32 5.51 -19.88
CA LYS A 151 26.14 4.68 -18.98
C LYS A 151 27.03 5.50 -18.04
N ASP A 152 27.45 6.69 -18.42
CA ASP A 152 28.44 7.48 -17.68
C ASP A 152 27.79 8.42 -16.65
N ASN A 153 26.55 8.85 -16.90
CA ASN A 153 25.85 9.81 -16.06
C ASN A 153 24.68 9.22 -15.24
N TYR A 154 24.50 7.89 -15.24
CA TYR A 154 23.42 7.19 -14.54
C TYR A 154 23.29 7.62 -13.06
N ASN A 155 24.42 7.70 -12.36
CA ASN A 155 24.44 8.06 -10.93
C ASN A 155 24.14 9.54 -10.65
N SER A 156 24.02 10.39 -11.66
CA SER A 156 23.69 11.81 -11.50
C SER A 156 22.20 12.09 -11.46
N TYR A 157 21.38 11.12 -11.87
CA TYR A 157 19.92 11.23 -11.88
C TYR A 157 19.29 10.89 -10.52
N LEU A 158 18.15 11.49 -10.28
CA LEU A 158 17.21 11.08 -9.23
C LEU A 158 16.20 10.14 -9.89
N PHE A 159 15.93 9.01 -9.27
CA PHE A 159 14.96 8.05 -9.79
C PHE A 159 13.76 7.93 -8.86
N SER A 160 12.57 7.86 -9.46
CA SER A 160 11.38 7.29 -8.85
C SER A 160 11.33 5.79 -9.07
N THR A 161 10.45 5.08 -8.36
CA THR A 161 10.22 3.64 -8.60
C THR A 161 9.70 3.39 -10.02
N TYR A 162 8.86 4.28 -10.57
CA TYR A 162 8.38 4.20 -11.96
C TYR A 162 9.52 4.19 -12.98
N GLU A 163 10.54 5.02 -12.78
CA GLU A 163 11.71 5.12 -13.67
C GLU A 163 12.58 3.88 -13.57
N ILE A 164 12.78 3.34 -12.36
CA ILE A 164 13.49 2.07 -12.19
C ILE A 164 12.70 0.92 -12.83
N GLU A 165 11.39 0.85 -12.68
CA GLU A 165 10.56 -0.16 -13.35
C GLU A 165 10.66 -0.10 -14.88
N ASN A 166 10.76 1.12 -15.46
CA ASN A 166 11.02 1.28 -16.89
C ASN A 166 12.39 0.70 -17.29
N ILE A 167 13.43 0.90 -16.46
CA ILE A 167 14.75 0.33 -16.68
C ILE A 167 14.70 -1.20 -16.57
N LEU A 168 13.97 -1.75 -15.61
CA LEU A 168 13.79 -3.20 -15.47
C LEU A 168 13.06 -3.81 -16.68
N MET A 169 12.03 -3.14 -17.19
CA MET A 169 11.35 -3.57 -18.44
C MET A 169 12.31 -3.51 -19.66
N TYR A 170 13.14 -2.49 -19.73
CA TYR A 170 14.18 -2.39 -20.76
C TYR A 170 15.20 -3.55 -20.67
N ILE A 171 15.63 -3.90 -19.45
CA ILE A 171 16.52 -5.06 -19.19
C ILE A 171 15.86 -6.36 -19.66
N GLU A 172 14.58 -6.56 -19.33
CA GLU A 172 13.84 -7.76 -19.74
C GLU A 172 13.71 -7.85 -21.26
N ALA A 173 13.41 -6.75 -21.95
CA ALA A 173 13.37 -6.71 -23.41
C ALA A 173 14.73 -7.05 -24.05
N LEU A 174 15.84 -6.58 -23.49
CA LEU A 174 17.19 -6.97 -23.92
C LEU A 174 17.43 -8.48 -23.77
N CYS A 175 16.99 -9.07 -22.65
CA CYS A 175 17.12 -10.51 -22.44
C CYS A 175 16.33 -11.31 -23.46
N LEU A 176 15.09 -10.89 -23.77
CA LEU A 176 14.24 -11.53 -24.78
C LEU A 176 14.83 -11.42 -26.20
N LEU A 177 15.66 -10.43 -26.46
CA LEU A 177 16.42 -10.26 -27.71
C LEU A 177 17.82 -10.94 -27.67
N GLU A 178 18.08 -11.80 -26.68
CA GLU A 178 19.33 -12.54 -26.46
C GLU A 178 20.55 -11.66 -26.11
N ASN A 179 20.35 -10.39 -25.76
CA ASN A 179 21.45 -9.49 -25.33
C ASN A 179 21.73 -9.63 -23.82
N LYS A 180 21.85 -10.87 -23.33
CA LYS A 180 21.87 -11.20 -21.89
C LYS A 180 23.05 -10.56 -21.13
N ASN A 181 24.24 -10.50 -21.72
CA ASN A 181 25.41 -9.91 -21.06
C ASN A 181 25.23 -8.40 -20.79
N GLU A 182 24.72 -7.65 -21.78
CA GLU A 182 24.43 -6.22 -21.59
C GLU A 182 23.31 -6.03 -20.54
N ALA A 183 22.26 -6.84 -20.62
CA ALA A 183 21.13 -6.82 -19.69
C ALA A 183 21.56 -7.09 -18.25
N MET A 184 22.37 -8.11 -18.00
CA MET A 184 22.85 -8.47 -16.66
C MET A 184 23.82 -7.43 -16.07
N ASN A 185 24.70 -6.85 -16.90
CA ASN A 185 25.53 -5.73 -16.47
C ASN A 185 24.68 -4.52 -16.04
N LEU A 186 23.62 -4.22 -16.78
CA LEU A 186 22.71 -3.13 -16.44
C LEU A 186 21.88 -3.45 -15.18
N ALA A 187 21.40 -4.69 -15.03
CA ALA A 187 20.67 -5.15 -13.86
C ALA A 187 21.53 -5.03 -12.58
N THR A 188 22.79 -5.48 -12.63
CA THR A 188 23.74 -5.36 -11.51
C THR A 188 23.98 -3.90 -11.12
N ARG A 189 24.20 -3.02 -12.08
CA ARG A 189 24.38 -1.58 -11.82
C ARG A 189 23.11 -0.93 -11.25
N CYS A 190 21.95 -1.32 -11.76
CA CYS A 190 20.65 -0.86 -11.26
C CYS A 190 20.47 -1.28 -9.80
N TYR A 191 20.71 -2.54 -9.48
CA TYR A 191 20.65 -3.08 -8.12
C TYR A 191 21.60 -2.32 -7.18
N GLU A 192 22.88 -2.18 -7.54
CA GLU A 192 23.89 -1.49 -6.74
C GLU A 192 23.55 -0.01 -6.50
N TYR A 193 22.96 0.66 -7.51
CA TYR A 193 22.46 2.02 -7.37
C TYR A 193 21.33 2.10 -6.36
N ILE A 194 20.30 1.25 -6.49
CA ILE A 194 19.12 1.25 -5.62
C ILE A 194 19.53 1.01 -4.17
N GLU A 195 20.35 -0.01 -3.90
CA GLU A 195 20.83 -0.33 -2.55
C GLU A 195 21.67 0.77 -1.92
N LYS A 196 22.42 1.50 -2.73
CA LYS A 196 23.25 2.61 -2.25
C LYS A 196 22.44 3.86 -1.92
N ILE A 197 21.37 4.12 -2.66
CA ILE A 197 20.68 5.41 -2.65
C ILE A 197 19.41 5.36 -1.80
N TRP A 198 18.68 4.25 -1.80
CA TRP A 198 17.44 4.11 -1.06
C TRP A 198 17.65 3.32 0.23
N ASP A 199 17.09 3.82 1.31
CA ASP A 199 17.09 3.22 2.64
C ASP A 199 15.69 2.81 3.12
N ASN A 200 14.63 3.21 2.38
CA ASN A 200 13.26 2.93 2.75
C ASN A 200 12.80 1.56 2.21
N PRO A 201 12.50 0.56 3.08
CA PRO A 201 12.08 -0.78 2.68
C PRO A 201 10.85 -0.81 1.78
N ALA A 202 9.88 0.10 1.98
CA ALA A 202 8.68 0.17 1.16
C ALA A 202 8.96 0.59 -0.29
N MET A 203 10.02 1.36 -0.54
CA MET A 203 10.49 1.67 -1.89
C MET A 203 11.34 0.54 -2.47
N LEU A 204 12.24 -0.04 -1.66
CA LEU A 204 13.13 -1.13 -2.09
C LEU A 204 12.35 -2.37 -2.54
N VAL A 205 11.31 -2.75 -1.82
CA VAL A 205 10.50 -3.94 -2.14
C VAL A 205 9.74 -3.81 -3.46
N ARG A 206 9.52 -2.61 -3.97
CA ARG A 206 8.86 -2.40 -5.26
C ARG A 206 9.75 -2.75 -6.46
N VAL A 207 11.05 -2.69 -6.32
CA VAL A 207 11.98 -2.79 -7.45
C VAL A 207 13.05 -3.87 -7.29
N ILE A 208 13.58 -4.10 -6.08
CA ILE A 208 14.65 -5.09 -5.83
C ILE A 208 14.19 -6.51 -6.18
N PRO A 209 13.02 -7.01 -5.75
CA PRO A 209 12.60 -8.38 -6.06
C PRO A 209 12.48 -8.64 -7.57
N LYS A 210 11.94 -7.69 -8.33
CA LYS A 210 11.86 -7.80 -9.79
C LYS A 210 13.25 -7.79 -10.43
N CYS A 211 14.16 -6.93 -9.98
CA CYS A 211 15.52 -6.89 -10.45
C CYS A 211 16.26 -8.24 -10.22
N VAL A 212 16.17 -8.77 -9.00
CA VAL A 212 16.76 -10.07 -8.62
C VAL A 212 16.11 -11.21 -9.42
N TYR A 213 14.81 -11.19 -9.61
CA TYR A 213 14.12 -12.19 -10.41
C TYR A 213 14.63 -12.21 -11.87
N LEU A 214 14.84 -11.05 -12.50
CA LEU A 214 15.42 -10.98 -13.85
C LEU A 214 16.85 -11.54 -13.88
N MET A 215 17.65 -11.27 -12.86
CA MET A 215 18.99 -11.85 -12.73
C MET A 215 18.93 -13.38 -12.59
N LEU A 216 17.99 -13.91 -11.82
CA LEU A 216 17.79 -15.36 -11.67
C LEU A 216 17.33 -16.03 -12.96
N LYS A 217 16.44 -15.37 -13.69
CA LYS A 217 15.85 -15.91 -14.94
C LYS A 217 16.84 -15.93 -16.10
N TYR A 218 17.74 -14.93 -16.19
CA TYR A 218 18.57 -14.70 -17.37
C TYR A 218 20.09 -14.66 -17.08
N GLY A 219 20.49 -14.62 -15.81
CA GLY A 219 21.87 -14.39 -15.39
C GLY A 219 22.67 -15.66 -15.06
N GLU A 220 22.10 -16.86 -15.22
CA GLU A 220 22.78 -18.12 -14.98
C GLU A 220 24.03 -18.23 -15.87
N GLY A 221 25.20 -18.55 -15.26
CA GLY A 221 26.48 -18.58 -15.94
C GLY A 221 27.09 -17.20 -16.28
N ILE A 222 26.38 -16.09 -16.00
CA ILE A 222 26.87 -14.72 -16.17
C ILE A 222 27.18 -14.09 -14.81
N ILE A 223 26.33 -14.30 -13.83
CA ILE A 223 26.51 -13.82 -12.46
C ILE A 223 26.88 -15.00 -11.58
N ASP A 224 27.84 -14.80 -10.70
CA ASP A 224 28.31 -15.81 -9.75
C ASP A 224 27.22 -16.26 -8.77
N ASP A 225 27.15 -17.56 -8.46
CA ASP A 225 26.13 -18.16 -7.61
C ASP A 225 26.13 -17.60 -6.17
N GLU A 226 27.31 -17.30 -5.61
CA GLU A 226 27.41 -16.72 -4.27
C GLU A 226 26.79 -15.30 -4.25
N LYS A 227 27.06 -14.52 -5.30
CA LYS A 227 26.49 -13.18 -5.47
C LYS A 227 24.97 -13.23 -5.70
N LEU A 228 24.50 -14.16 -6.52
CA LEU A 228 23.06 -14.38 -6.72
C LEU A 228 22.37 -14.79 -5.42
N ALA A 229 22.98 -15.70 -4.62
CA ALA A 229 22.43 -16.07 -3.32
C ALA A 229 22.29 -14.85 -2.38
N GLN A 230 23.31 -13.98 -2.34
CA GLN A 230 23.24 -12.75 -1.53
C GLN A 230 22.10 -11.82 -1.97
N TYR A 231 21.92 -11.64 -3.29
CA TYR A 231 20.82 -10.83 -3.83
C TYR A 231 19.45 -11.42 -3.50
N CYS A 232 19.30 -12.74 -3.59
CA CYS A 232 18.07 -13.44 -3.22
C CYS A 232 17.74 -13.26 -1.74
N GLU A 233 18.71 -13.45 -0.84
CA GLU A 233 18.52 -13.29 0.60
C GLU A 233 18.01 -11.89 0.95
N LYS A 234 18.57 -10.86 0.36
CA LYS A 234 18.12 -9.48 0.55
C LYS A 234 16.72 -9.25 -0.02
N ALA A 235 16.44 -9.72 -1.24
CA ALA A 235 15.12 -9.60 -1.84
C ALA A 235 14.05 -10.30 -0.99
N LEU A 236 14.34 -11.52 -0.52
CA LEU A 236 13.44 -12.28 0.37
C LEU A 236 13.26 -11.58 1.72
N THR A 237 14.30 -10.94 2.26
CA THR A 237 14.19 -10.14 3.49
C THR A 237 13.23 -8.98 3.30
N TYR A 238 13.37 -8.17 2.25
CA TYR A 238 12.45 -7.06 1.97
C TYR A 238 11.00 -7.55 1.74
N LEU A 239 10.81 -8.63 0.99
CA LEU A 239 9.48 -9.20 0.75
C LEU A 239 8.81 -9.65 2.04
N ARG A 240 9.55 -10.27 2.95
CA ARG A 240 9.05 -10.75 4.24
C ARG A 240 8.76 -9.61 5.21
N GLU A 241 9.64 -8.62 5.29
CA GLU A 241 9.45 -7.42 6.13
C GLU A 241 8.27 -6.56 5.68
N GLU A 242 8.09 -6.43 4.36
CA GLU A 242 6.97 -5.69 3.78
C GLU A 242 5.74 -6.57 3.54
N THR A 243 5.82 -7.86 3.90
CA THR A 243 4.73 -8.84 3.80
C THR A 243 4.15 -8.99 2.38
N ILE A 244 5.00 -8.96 1.37
CA ILE A 244 4.63 -9.10 -0.04
C ILE A 244 4.71 -10.57 -0.45
N LEU A 245 3.66 -11.06 -1.12
CA LEU A 245 3.57 -12.43 -1.61
C LEU A 245 4.19 -12.61 -2.99
N TYR A 246 4.06 -11.61 -3.88
CA TYR A 246 4.68 -11.66 -5.20
C TYR A 246 6.19 -11.88 -5.10
N PHE A 247 6.76 -12.63 -6.03
CA PHE A 247 8.16 -13.01 -6.10
C PHE A 247 8.66 -13.97 -5.00
N LEU A 248 7.93 -14.21 -3.90
CA LEU A 248 8.38 -15.10 -2.83
C LEU A 248 8.65 -16.51 -3.38
N ILE A 249 7.64 -17.15 -3.99
CA ILE A 249 7.74 -18.52 -4.50
C ILE A 249 8.88 -18.66 -5.52
N PRO A 250 8.92 -17.86 -6.62
CA PRO A 250 9.95 -18.02 -7.63
C PRO A 250 11.36 -17.69 -7.13
N ILE A 251 11.53 -16.73 -6.22
CA ILE A 251 12.85 -16.46 -5.65
C ILE A 251 13.26 -17.56 -4.66
N MET A 252 12.33 -18.10 -3.83
CA MET A 252 12.62 -19.24 -2.94
C MET A 252 12.99 -20.49 -3.72
N GLU A 253 12.30 -20.79 -4.82
CA GLU A 253 12.63 -21.91 -5.68
C GLU A 253 14.07 -21.80 -6.21
N LYS A 254 14.41 -20.64 -6.75
CA LYS A 254 15.73 -20.40 -7.35
C LYS A 254 16.87 -20.35 -6.31
N ILE A 255 16.66 -19.76 -5.15
CA ILE A 255 17.69 -19.75 -4.10
C ILE A 255 17.98 -21.17 -3.57
N ILE A 256 16.97 -22.04 -3.49
CA ILE A 256 17.16 -23.45 -3.14
C ILE A 256 18.03 -24.17 -4.19
N GLU A 257 17.80 -23.92 -5.50
CA GLU A 257 18.64 -24.46 -6.58
C GLU A 257 20.10 -23.95 -6.48
N ILE A 258 20.29 -22.66 -6.21
CA ILE A 258 21.62 -22.08 -6.02
C ILE A 258 22.32 -22.70 -4.81
N TYR A 259 21.66 -22.84 -3.67
CA TYR A 259 22.26 -23.46 -2.48
C TYR A 259 22.57 -24.94 -2.67
N LYS A 260 21.84 -25.66 -3.53
CA LYS A 260 22.23 -27.04 -3.94
C LYS A 260 23.55 -27.05 -4.70
N ARG A 261 23.81 -26.05 -5.60
CA ARG A 261 25.09 -25.93 -6.29
C ARG A 261 26.23 -25.49 -5.38
N LEU A 262 25.92 -24.77 -4.30
CA LEU A 262 26.87 -24.33 -3.28
C LEU A 262 27.04 -25.31 -2.10
N ASP A 263 26.39 -26.50 -2.14
CA ASP A 263 26.39 -27.53 -1.08
C ASP A 263 26.00 -27.00 0.31
N ASN A 264 25.11 -25.99 0.39
CA ASN A 264 24.67 -25.39 1.66
C ASN A 264 23.37 -26.01 2.15
N VAL A 265 23.47 -27.18 2.82
CA VAL A 265 22.33 -27.99 3.29
C VAL A 265 21.43 -27.20 4.27
N GLU A 266 22.02 -26.44 5.19
CA GLU A 266 21.27 -25.67 6.19
C GLU A 266 20.32 -24.67 5.54
N ARG A 267 20.82 -23.91 4.56
CA ARG A 267 20.01 -22.90 3.85
C ARG A 267 18.97 -23.55 2.93
N ILE A 268 19.27 -24.72 2.37
CA ILE A 268 18.27 -25.48 1.58
C ILE A 268 17.09 -25.85 2.47
N GLU A 269 17.33 -26.46 3.64
CA GLU A 269 16.27 -26.88 4.57
C GLU A 269 15.45 -25.68 5.05
N TYR A 270 16.13 -24.58 5.39
CA TYR A 270 15.48 -23.34 5.84
C TYR A 270 14.47 -22.80 4.80
N TRP A 271 14.90 -22.63 3.54
CA TRP A 271 14.02 -22.06 2.51
C TRP A 271 12.98 -23.06 2.00
N LYS A 272 13.32 -24.36 1.95
CA LYS A 272 12.42 -25.43 1.54
C LYS A 272 11.16 -25.50 2.42
N LYS A 273 11.31 -25.34 3.73
CA LYS A 273 10.17 -25.28 4.68
C LYS A 273 9.13 -24.23 4.27
N TYR A 274 9.58 -23.01 3.99
CA TYR A 274 8.68 -21.91 3.63
C TYR A 274 8.14 -22.03 2.21
N TYR A 275 8.95 -22.52 1.29
CA TYR A 275 8.55 -22.79 -0.09
C TYR A 275 7.42 -23.81 -0.16
N GLU A 276 7.60 -24.98 0.44
CA GLU A 276 6.59 -26.05 0.46
C GLU A 276 5.29 -25.57 1.11
N PHE A 277 5.40 -24.90 2.25
CA PHE A 277 4.22 -24.31 2.92
C PHE A 277 3.48 -23.33 1.98
N LEU A 278 4.19 -22.38 1.38
CA LEU A 278 3.56 -21.34 0.59
C LEU A 278 2.95 -21.87 -0.72
N VAL A 279 3.59 -22.87 -1.35
CA VAL A 279 3.04 -23.55 -2.55
C VAL A 279 1.75 -24.29 -2.21
N ASP A 280 1.71 -25.04 -1.11
CA ASP A 280 0.51 -25.76 -0.69
C ASP A 280 -0.62 -24.80 -0.28
N PHE A 281 -0.27 -23.73 0.42
CA PHE A 281 -1.19 -22.68 0.81
C PHE A 281 -1.82 -21.99 -0.40
N CYS A 282 -1.02 -21.58 -1.39
CA CYS A 282 -1.53 -20.95 -2.62
C CYS A 282 -2.40 -21.91 -3.43
N ARG A 283 -2.02 -23.19 -3.51
CA ARG A 283 -2.81 -24.21 -4.21
C ARG A 283 -4.19 -24.40 -3.56
N GLU A 284 -4.26 -24.42 -2.23
CA GLU A 284 -5.51 -24.61 -1.49
C GLU A 284 -6.49 -23.45 -1.72
N TYR A 285 -5.98 -22.22 -1.84
CA TYR A 285 -6.81 -21.03 -2.06
C TYR A 285 -6.87 -20.59 -3.53
N SER A 286 -6.45 -21.47 -4.46
CA SER A 286 -6.50 -21.25 -5.91
C SER A 286 -5.85 -19.92 -6.34
N SER A 287 -4.70 -19.60 -5.76
CA SER A 287 -3.99 -18.35 -5.99
C SER A 287 -2.84 -18.53 -6.97
N ASP A 288 -2.74 -17.62 -7.94
CA ASP A 288 -1.69 -17.54 -8.95
C ASP A 288 -0.48 -16.70 -8.49
N ILE A 289 -0.30 -16.52 -7.19
CA ILE A 289 0.83 -15.73 -6.63
C ILE A 289 2.22 -16.27 -7.00
N GLY A 290 2.31 -17.52 -7.47
CA GLY A 290 3.52 -18.07 -8.09
C GLY A 290 3.85 -17.43 -9.44
N GLU A 291 2.88 -16.86 -10.12
CA GLU A 291 3.08 -16.10 -11.36
C GLU A 291 3.55 -14.67 -11.06
N ILE A 292 4.41 -14.16 -11.93
CA ILE A 292 4.96 -12.83 -11.77
C ILE A 292 4.13 -11.86 -12.58
N PRO A 293 3.53 -10.87 -11.93
CA PRO A 293 2.71 -9.91 -12.63
C PRO A 293 3.56 -9.06 -13.59
N VAL A 294 3.04 -8.81 -14.77
CA VAL A 294 3.61 -7.89 -15.77
C VAL A 294 3.71 -6.49 -15.17
N PHE A 295 2.64 -6.04 -14.52
CA PHE A 295 2.59 -4.83 -13.74
C PHE A 295 2.46 -5.18 -12.27
N TYR A 296 3.26 -4.52 -11.46
CA TYR A 296 3.26 -4.74 -10.03
C TYR A 296 2.22 -3.83 -9.37
N ARG A 297 1.05 -4.40 -9.10
CA ARG A 297 -0.10 -3.69 -8.53
C ARG A 297 -0.22 -3.94 -7.04
N TRP A 298 0.55 -3.28 -6.23
CA TRP A 298 0.26 -3.26 -4.82
C TRP A 298 0.12 -1.81 -4.37
N LYS A 299 -1.08 -1.46 -3.97
CA LYS A 299 -1.37 -0.11 -3.49
C LYS A 299 -1.72 -0.19 -2.02
N ARG A 300 -0.86 0.34 -1.18
CA ARG A 300 -1.14 0.52 0.25
C ARG A 300 -1.80 1.87 0.54
N THR A 301 -1.86 2.75 -0.42
CA THR A 301 -2.50 4.05 -0.37
C THR A 301 -4.01 3.89 -0.28
N ALA A 302 -4.66 4.72 0.55
CA ALA A 302 -6.12 4.79 0.58
C ALA A 302 -6.60 6.02 -0.19
N TYR A 303 -7.53 5.81 -1.11
CA TYR A 303 -8.19 6.90 -1.85
C TYR A 303 -9.55 7.23 -1.23
N TYR A 304 -9.90 8.50 -1.25
CA TYR A 304 -11.20 9.03 -0.83
C TYR A 304 -11.70 9.95 -1.93
N LEU A 305 -13.00 9.85 -2.23
CA LEU A 305 -13.64 10.78 -3.16
C LEU A 305 -14.09 12.03 -2.40
N ASP A 306 -13.70 13.19 -2.85
CA ASP A 306 -13.95 14.47 -2.18
C ASP A 306 -15.44 14.70 -1.94
N TYR A 307 -16.28 14.34 -2.90
CA TYR A 307 -17.73 14.47 -2.79
C TYR A 307 -18.35 13.54 -1.74
N GLU A 308 -17.80 12.32 -1.54
CA GLU A 308 -18.24 11.42 -0.48
C GLU A 308 -17.87 11.99 0.89
N VAL A 309 -16.65 12.53 1.00
CA VAL A 309 -16.15 13.18 2.22
C VAL A 309 -17.02 14.37 2.59
N PHE A 310 -17.29 15.28 1.65
CA PHE A 310 -18.12 16.46 1.91
C PHE A 310 -19.56 16.08 2.31
N LYS A 311 -20.18 15.17 1.56
CA LYS A 311 -21.53 14.69 1.87
C LYS A 311 -21.59 14.02 3.24
N GLY A 312 -20.63 13.15 3.53
CA GLY A 312 -20.59 12.42 4.79
C GLY A 312 -20.42 13.35 5.99
N GLU A 313 -19.47 14.31 5.92
CA GLU A 313 -19.26 15.29 6.99
C GLU A 313 -20.46 16.21 7.22
N ARG A 314 -21.07 16.69 6.14
CA ARG A 314 -22.31 17.47 6.25
C ARG A 314 -23.40 16.72 7.01
N LEU A 315 -23.61 15.44 6.65
CA LEU A 315 -24.61 14.59 7.31
C LEU A 315 -24.22 14.28 8.76
N ASN A 316 -22.93 14.05 9.04
CA ASN A 316 -22.41 13.86 10.39
C ASN A 316 -22.70 15.07 11.30
N GLN A 317 -22.60 16.28 10.74
CA GLN A 317 -22.86 17.53 11.46
C GLN A 317 -24.36 17.90 11.50
N GLY A 318 -25.24 17.12 10.86
CA GLY A 318 -26.66 17.37 10.79
C GLY A 318 -27.05 18.56 9.91
N MET A 319 -26.14 19.06 9.06
CA MET A 319 -26.38 20.19 8.17
C MET A 319 -27.23 19.79 6.96
N ASN A 320 -28.11 20.67 6.50
CA ASN A 320 -28.74 20.56 5.20
C ASN A 320 -27.86 21.19 4.09
N GLN A 321 -28.22 20.98 2.82
CA GLN A 321 -27.44 21.49 1.68
C GLN A 321 -27.48 23.03 1.56
N GLU A 322 -28.53 23.69 2.02
CA GLU A 322 -28.67 25.14 2.04
C GLU A 322 -27.70 25.75 3.06
N GLU A 323 -27.66 25.19 4.27
CA GLU A 323 -26.72 25.60 5.30
C GLU A 323 -25.27 25.45 4.85
N LEU A 324 -24.93 24.35 4.15
CA LEU A 324 -23.57 24.16 3.61
C LEU A 324 -23.26 25.14 2.47
N ALA A 325 -24.25 25.47 1.62
CA ALA A 325 -24.09 26.39 0.49
C ALA A 325 -23.82 27.84 0.93
N ASP A 326 -24.35 28.22 2.08
CA ASP A 326 -24.26 29.60 2.58
C ASP A 326 -22.82 30.09 2.70
N GLY A 327 -22.53 31.25 2.08
CA GLY A 327 -21.19 31.85 2.02
C GLY A 327 -20.18 31.17 1.07
N ILE A 328 -20.59 30.09 0.37
CA ILE A 328 -19.73 29.34 -0.57
C ILE A 328 -20.33 29.32 -1.98
N TYR A 329 -21.62 29.01 -2.10
CA TYR A 329 -22.38 28.94 -3.33
C TYR A 329 -23.65 29.77 -3.24
N GLY A 330 -24.16 30.23 -4.38
CA GLY A 330 -25.39 31.04 -4.41
C GLY A 330 -26.68 30.23 -4.25
N ASN A 331 -26.62 28.88 -4.29
CA ASN A 331 -27.77 28.02 -4.19
C ASN A 331 -27.41 26.60 -3.72
N PRO A 332 -28.36 25.86 -3.11
CA PRO A 332 -28.15 24.48 -2.65
C PRO A 332 -27.91 23.47 -3.79
N ALA A 333 -28.41 23.75 -5.01
CA ALA A 333 -28.24 22.85 -6.15
C ALA A 333 -26.76 22.66 -6.51
N SER A 334 -25.92 23.68 -6.30
CA SER A 334 -24.47 23.56 -6.47
C SER A 334 -23.85 22.57 -5.50
N ILE A 335 -24.26 22.56 -4.23
CA ILE A 335 -23.84 21.58 -3.24
C ILE A 335 -24.31 20.18 -3.66
N SER A 336 -25.57 20.03 -4.09
CA SER A 336 -26.07 18.75 -4.61
C SER A 336 -25.24 18.22 -5.80
N ASN A 337 -24.78 19.09 -6.69
CA ASN A 337 -23.90 18.69 -7.80
C ASN A 337 -22.50 18.29 -7.33
N VAL A 338 -21.94 19.01 -6.34
CA VAL A 338 -20.67 18.64 -5.70
C VAL A 338 -20.80 17.28 -5.03
N GLU A 339 -21.83 17.05 -4.20
CA GLU A 339 -22.03 15.81 -3.47
C GLU A 339 -22.39 14.59 -4.34
N LYS A 340 -22.68 14.81 -5.62
CA LYS A 340 -22.89 13.76 -6.63
C LYS A 340 -21.68 13.54 -7.53
N GLY A 341 -20.57 14.23 -7.28
CA GLY A 341 -19.38 14.18 -8.12
C GLY A 341 -19.55 14.85 -9.51
N LYS A 342 -20.67 15.57 -9.74
CA LYS A 342 -20.97 16.22 -11.03
C LYS A 342 -20.25 17.56 -11.20
N GLN A 343 -19.74 18.11 -10.13
CA GLN A 343 -19.04 19.40 -10.12
C GLN A 343 -17.89 19.35 -9.13
N THR A 344 -16.68 19.57 -9.62
CA THR A 344 -15.49 19.74 -8.78
C THR A 344 -15.42 21.19 -8.29
N PRO A 345 -15.33 21.46 -6.98
CA PRO A 345 -15.14 22.80 -6.46
C PRO A 345 -13.78 23.36 -6.90
N ASN A 346 -13.75 24.65 -7.27
CA ASN A 346 -12.46 25.32 -7.43
C ASN A 346 -11.75 25.45 -6.07
N LYS A 347 -10.44 25.68 -6.05
CA LYS A 347 -9.60 25.74 -4.87
C LYS A 347 -10.16 26.61 -3.74
N THR A 348 -10.67 27.80 -4.07
CA THR A 348 -11.26 28.72 -3.06
C THR A 348 -12.51 28.14 -2.42
N LYS A 349 -13.40 27.54 -3.20
CA LYS A 349 -14.63 26.91 -2.71
C LYS A 349 -14.31 25.63 -1.96
N TYR A 350 -13.35 24.85 -2.43
CA TYR A 350 -12.86 23.65 -1.76
C TYR A 350 -12.38 23.97 -0.34
N ARG A 351 -11.51 24.97 -0.17
CA ARG A 351 -11.04 25.43 1.14
C ARG A 351 -12.18 25.93 2.06
N LYS A 352 -13.17 26.62 1.48
CA LYS A 352 -14.34 27.06 2.26
C LYS A 352 -15.21 25.88 2.70
N LEU A 353 -15.39 24.86 1.86
CA LEU A 353 -16.09 23.63 2.22
C LEU A 353 -15.37 22.90 3.36
N CYS A 354 -14.07 22.67 3.22
CA CYS A 354 -13.26 22.05 4.27
C CYS A 354 -13.36 22.80 5.59
N LYS A 355 -13.22 24.14 5.55
CA LYS A 355 -13.32 24.99 6.76
C LYS A 355 -14.70 24.89 7.41
N LYS A 356 -15.78 24.94 6.61
CA LYS A 356 -17.16 24.89 7.13
C LYS A 356 -17.54 23.52 7.69
N LEU A 357 -16.98 22.47 7.11
CA LEU A 357 -17.16 21.09 7.54
C LEU A 357 -16.13 20.64 8.59
N SER A 358 -15.25 21.54 9.05
CA SER A 358 -14.16 21.21 9.98
C SER A 358 -13.29 20.03 9.50
N ILE A 359 -13.14 19.88 8.18
CA ILE A 359 -12.28 18.89 7.57
C ILE A 359 -10.87 19.45 7.54
N ASP A 360 -10.03 18.97 8.43
CA ASP A 360 -8.63 19.35 8.49
C ASP A 360 -7.78 18.37 7.67
N LYS A 361 -8.11 18.23 6.39
CA LYS A 361 -7.45 17.34 5.46
C LYS A 361 -7.06 18.08 4.18
N HIS A 362 -5.87 17.80 3.74
CA HIS A 362 -5.39 18.24 2.43
C HIS A 362 -5.58 17.11 1.42
N ARG A 363 -5.55 17.47 0.14
CA ARG A 363 -5.72 16.54 -0.97
C ARG A 363 -4.78 15.32 -0.90
N TYR A 364 -3.53 15.54 -0.48
CA TYR A 364 -2.54 14.50 -0.24
C TYR A 364 -2.12 14.55 1.23
N SER A 365 -2.99 14.05 2.10
CA SER A 365 -2.72 14.09 3.54
C SER A 365 -2.05 12.82 4.02
N GLY A 366 -1.14 12.97 4.98
CA GLY A 366 -0.81 11.87 5.86
C GLY A 366 -2.00 11.55 6.79
N PHE A 367 -1.98 10.39 7.44
CA PHE A 367 -3.00 10.06 8.45
C PHE A 367 -2.89 10.91 9.73
N ILE A 368 -1.86 11.72 9.83
CA ILE A 368 -1.66 12.77 10.83
C ILE A 368 -1.26 14.06 10.13
N VAL A 369 -1.54 15.18 10.80
CA VAL A 369 -1.03 16.47 10.36
C VAL A 369 0.38 16.64 10.91
N ALA A 370 1.34 16.80 10.03
CA ALA A 370 2.73 17.02 10.39
C ALA A 370 3.33 18.16 9.56
N ASP A 371 4.30 18.85 10.13
CA ASP A 371 5.11 19.86 9.47
C ASP A 371 6.45 19.30 8.97
N ASP A 372 6.61 17.97 9.07
CA ASP A 372 7.81 17.24 8.72
C ASP A 372 7.43 15.86 8.14
N PHE A 373 7.93 15.52 6.97
CA PHE A 373 7.63 14.22 6.34
C PHE A 373 8.22 13.05 7.15
N GLU A 374 9.36 13.22 7.77
CA GLU A 374 9.96 12.19 8.65
C GLU A 374 9.04 11.82 9.81
N LYS A 375 8.23 12.76 10.31
CA LYS A 375 7.23 12.48 11.34
C LYS A 375 6.11 11.58 10.81
N ILE A 376 5.66 11.79 9.57
CA ILE A 376 4.69 10.91 8.90
C ILE A 376 5.27 9.50 8.77
N GLU A 377 6.53 9.39 8.33
CA GLU A 377 7.24 8.11 8.22
C GLU A 377 7.37 7.41 9.58
N ARG A 378 7.76 8.15 10.64
CA ARG A 378 7.91 7.58 11.99
C ARG A 378 6.59 7.04 12.53
N VAL A 379 5.49 7.75 12.38
CA VAL A 379 4.18 7.25 12.86
C VAL A 379 3.69 6.06 12.03
N ALA A 380 3.98 6.04 10.72
CA ALA A 380 3.73 4.86 9.89
C ALA A 380 4.58 3.65 10.34
N ASP A 381 5.84 3.88 10.72
CA ASP A 381 6.74 2.85 11.27
C ASP A 381 6.26 2.33 12.63
N ILE A 382 5.81 3.21 13.53
CA ILE A 382 5.18 2.81 14.81
C ILE A 382 4.00 1.87 14.56
N ARG A 383 3.11 2.20 13.63
CA ARG A 383 1.98 1.33 13.24
C ARG A 383 2.44 -0.02 12.71
N LYS A 384 3.44 -0.04 11.82
CA LYS A 384 4.04 -1.25 11.29
C LYS A 384 4.63 -2.13 12.39
N LYS A 385 5.43 -1.54 13.28
CA LYS A 385 6.02 -2.23 14.43
C LYS A 385 4.95 -2.81 15.37
N LEU A 386 3.88 -2.06 15.63
CA LEU A 386 2.73 -2.54 16.41
C LEU A 386 2.09 -3.78 15.75
N SER A 387 1.85 -3.74 14.43
CA SER A 387 1.28 -4.85 13.69
C SER A 387 2.18 -6.08 13.64
N MET A 388 3.51 -5.87 13.64
CA MET A 388 4.52 -6.92 13.66
C MET A 388 4.85 -7.44 15.07
N GLY A 389 4.25 -6.87 16.13
CA GLY A 389 4.45 -7.28 17.52
C GLY A 389 5.74 -6.75 18.16
N ASN A 390 6.38 -5.74 17.59
CA ASN A 390 7.57 -5.07 18.14
C ASN A 390 7.19 -4.06 19.25
N LEU A 391 6.48 -4.52 20.28
CA LEU A 391 5.77 -3.65 21.22
C LEU A 391 6.69 -2.78 22.09
N LYS A 392 7.87 -3.29 22.46
CA LYS A 392 8.84 -2.52 23.23
C LYS A 392 9.34 -1.31 22.44
N GLU A 393 9.71 -1.52 21.19
CA GLU A 393 10.15 -0.44 20.30
C GLU A 393 9.03 0.59 20.08
N VAL A 394 7.78 0.12 19.95
CA VAL A 394 6.61 1.03 19.84
C VAL A 394 6.54 1.98 21.03
N LEU A 395 6.67 1.49 22.26
CA LEU A 395 6.64 2.33 23.45
C LEU A 395 7.82 3.31 23.48
N GLU A 396 9.03 2.86 23.16
CA GLU A 396 10.23 3.70 23.10
C GLU A 396 10.09 4.83 22.06
N TYR A 397 9.46 4.53 20.91
CA TYR A 397 9.21 5.56 19.89
C TYR A 397 8.16 6.57 20.33
N ILE A 398 7.03 6.10 20.89
CA ILE A 398 5.96 6.98 21.35
C ILE A 398 6.44 7.96 22.42
N GLU A 399 7.30 7.51 23.33
CA GLU A 399 7.88 8.39 24.38
C GLU A 399 8.72 9.54 23.82
N ARG A 400 9.26 9.40 22.62
CA ARG A 400 10.07 10.44 21.94
C ARG A 400 9.24 11.40 21.10
N GLU A 401 8.00 11.02 20.76
CA GLU A 401 7.15 11.83 19.88
C GLU A 401 6.44 12.95 20.67
N GLN A 402 6.40 14.13 20.05
CA GLN A 402 5.67 15.28 20.57
C GLN A 402 4.47 15.56 19.65
N PRO A 403 3.25 15.20 20.05
CA PRO A 403 2.06 15.41 19.23
C PRO A 403 1.77 16.90 19.04
N GLN A 404 1.52 17.30 17.81
CA GLN A 404 1.21 18.68 17.45
C GLN A 404 -0.30 18.94 17.35
N THR A 405 -1.09 17.90 17.12
CA THR A 405 -2.55 17.97 17.04
C THR A 405 -3.21 17.04 18.05
N ASN A 406 -4.48 17.30 18.36
CA ASN A 406 -5.25 16.40 19.22
C ASN A 406 -5.42 15.02 18.59
N LEU A 407 -5.66 14.95 17.28
CA LEU A 407 -5.78 13.67 16.56
C LEU A 407 -4.49 12.86 16.68
N GLU A 408 -3.35 13.47 16.45
CA GLU A 408 -2.06 12.81 16.59
C GLU A 408 -1.83 12.28 18.00
N ARG A 409 -2.13 13.09 19.04
CA ARG A 409 -2.05 12.66 20.44
C ARG A 409 -2.91 11.42 20.69
N HIS A 410 -4.14 11.41 20.17
CA HIS A 410 -5.05 10.31 20.33
C HIS A 410 -4.60 9.04 19.62
N ILE A 411 -4.00 9.16 18.42
CA ILE A 411 -3.44 8.03 17.70
C ILE A 411 -2.28 7.41 18.48
N LEU A 412 -1.32 8.22 18.92
CA LEU A 412 -0.16 7.74 19.68
C LEU A 412 -0.58 7.11 21.02
N GLU A 413 -1.53 7.71 21.72
CA GLU A 413 -2.08 7.15 22.96
C GLU A 413 -2.80 5.83 22.72
N SER A 414 -3.56 5.71 21.63
CA SER A 414 -4.20 4.47 21.23
C SER A 414 -3.19 3.34 20.99
N TYR A 415 -2.08 3.64 20.31
CA TYR A 415 -1.00 2.68 20.10
C TYR A 415 -0.31 2.30 21.40
N ARG A 416 -0.08 3.26 22.29
CA ARG A 416 0.50 3.02 23.62
C ARG A 416 -0.37 2.07 24.44
N MET A 417 -1.66 2.29 24.49
CA MET A 417 -2.61 1.44 25.22
C MET A 417 -2.63 0.01 24.67
N ILE A 418 -2.64 -0.18 23.35
CA ILE A 418 -2.59 -1.52 22.74
C ILE A 418 -1.29 -2.23 23.10
N ALA A 419 -0.15 -1.55 22.99
CA ALA A 419 1.15 -2.13 23.31
C ALA A 419 1.24 -2.54 24.79
N MET A 420 0.86 -1.66 25.69
CA MET A 420 0.86 -1.92 27.13
C MET A 420 -0.10 -3.06 27.52
N GLN A 421 -1.31 -3.09 26.93
CA GLN A 421 -2.26 -4.18 27.17
C GLN A 421 -1.70 -5.54 26.78
N THR A 422 -0.95 -5.59 25.68
CA THR A 422 -0.39 -6.84 25.17
C THR A 422 0.84 -7.29 25.96
N MET A 423 1.68 -6.36 26.42
CA MET A 423 2.95 -6.68 27.11
C MET A 423 2.77 -7.01 28.59
N ILE A 424 2.01 -6.19 29.31
CA ILE A 424 1.97 -6.23 30.79
C ILE A 424 0.53 -6.38 31.33
N GLY A 425 -0.48 -6.20 30.49
CA GLY A 425 -1.85 -6.02 30.91
C GLY A 425 -2.05 -4.67 31.61
N ILE A 426 -3.16 -4.01 31.30
CA ILE A 426 -3.55 -2.77 31.99
C ILE A 426 -4.99 -2.91 32.47
N ASP A 427 -5.41 -2.02 33.35
CA ASP A 427 -6.80 -1.92 33.78
C ASP A 427 -7.70 -1.64 32.57
N VAL A 428 -8.48 -2.66 32.20
CA VAL A 428 -9.32 -2.63 30.99
C VAL A 428 -10.43 -1.59 31.11
N ASP A 429 -11.02 -1.44 32.31
CA ASP A 429 -12.12 -0.50 32.52
C ASP A 429 -11.65 0.95 32.47
N LYS A 430 -10.47 1.22 33.04
CA LYS A 430 -9.83 2.54 32.96
C LYS A 430 -9.46 2.89 31.51
N ALA A 431 -8.79 2.00 30.81
CA ALA A 431 -8.39 2.20 29.41
C ALA A 431 -9.62 2.37 28.49
N PHE A 432 -10.66 1.58 28.73
CA PHE A 432 -11.92 1.70 28.00
C PHE A 432 -12.58 3.08 28.19
N LYS A 433 -12.61 3.59 29.43
CA LYS A 433 -13.15 4.92 29.73
C LYS A 433 -12.36 6.02 29.03
N GLU A 434 -11.03 5.99 29.12
CA GLU A 434 -10.17 6.97 28.46
C GLU A 434 -10.35 6.95 26.94
N LEU A 435 -10.39 5.76 26.31
CA LEU A 435 -10.63 5.62 24.89
C LEU A 435 -12.06 6.00 24.46
N SER A 436 -13.04 5.84 25.33
CA SER A 436 -14.42 6.29 25.05
C SER A 436 -14.49 7.81 24.90
N ASP A 437 -13.79 8.55 25.76
CA ASP A 437 -13.72 10.01 25.66
C ASP A 437 -12.94 10.45 24.39
N VAL A 438 -11.88 9.71 24.04
CA VAL A 438 -11.08 9.94 22.83
C VAL A 438 -11.91 9.72 21.57
N ILE A 439 -12.62 8.59 21.46
CA ILE A 439 -13.34 8.24 20.23
C ILE A 439 -14.49 9.23 19.95
N GLU A 440 -15.19 9.71 20.98
CA GLU A 440 -16.23 10.72 20.83
C GLU A 440 -15.71 12.04 20.23
N SER A 441 -14.44 12.38 20.52
CA SER A 441 -13.81 13.59 19.98
C SER A 441 -13.25 13.41 18.57
N VAL A 442 -12.86 12.19 18.19
CA VAL A 442 -12.23 11.87 16.91
C VAL A 442 -13.27 11.44 15.87
N TYR A 443 -14.13 10.52 16.24
CA TYR A 443 -15.16 9.98 15.37
C TYR A 443 -16.37 9.49 16.19
N PRO A 444 -17.49 10.21 16.20
CA PRO A 444 -18.64 9.89 17.04
C PRO A 444 -19.30 8.57 16.65
N LEU A 445 -19.16 7.55 17.52
CA LEU A 445 -19.66 6.18 17.29
C LEU A 445 -21.13 5.97 17.71
N LYS A 446 -21.74 6.91 18.42
CA LYS A 446 -23.13 6.79 18.91
C LYS A 446 -24.21 6.92 17.84
N LYS A 447 -23.81 7.09 16.59
CA LYS A 447 -24.71 7.15 15.44
C LYS A 447 -24.98 5.73 14.94
N GLU A 448 -26.23 5.44 14.57
CA GLU A 448 -26.64 4.16 14.02
C GLU A 448 -25.97 3.82 12.66
N LYS A 449 -25.36 4.82 12.00
CA LYS A 449 -24.70 4.69 10.70
C LYS A 449 -23.54 5.68 10.59
N TYR A 450 -22.43 5.22 10.03
CA TYR A 450 -21.38 6.12 9.56
C TYR A 450 -21.80 6.74 8.24
N PHE A 451 -21.81 8.07 8.17
CA PHE A 451 -22.18 8.76 6.96
C PHE A 451 -20.99 8.93 5.98
N ARG A 452 -19.77 8.80 6.47
CA ARG A 452 -18.58 8.73 5.66
C ARG A 452 -17.65 7.62 6.14
N ARG A 453 -16.79 7.17 5.24
CA ARG A 453 -15.70 6.25 5.57
C ARG A 453 -14.67 6.96 6.46
N PRO A 454 -14.26 6.37 7.59
CA PRO A 454 -13.22 6.95 8.45
C PRO A 454 -11.88 7.04 7.73
N PHE A 455 -11.12 8.09 8.00
CA PHE A 455 -9.72 8.19 7.61
C PHE A 455 -8.84 7.23 8.40
N ARG A 456 -7.64 6.95 7.89
CA ARG A 456 -6.75 5.95 8.49
C ARG A 456 -6.45 6.18 9.97
N GLY A 457 -6.14 7.42 10.35
CA GLY A 457 -5.89 7.75 11.75
C GLY A 457 -7.10 7.55 12.66
N GLU A 458 -8.31 7.83 12.15
CA GLU A 458 -9.57 7.58 12.86
C GLU A 458 -9.82 6.07 13.02
N ILE A 459 -9.52 5.27 11.97
CA ILE A 459 -9.60 3.81 12.04
C ILE A 459 -8.69 3.26 13.14
N ASP A 460 -7.47 3.77 13.27
CA ASP A 460 -6.54 3.30 14.30
C ASP A 460 -7.09 3.54 15.71
N VAL A 461 -7.72 4.69 15.96
CA VAL A 461 -8.38 4.98 17.24
C VAL A 461 -9.59 4.06 17.45
N ILE A 462 -10.41 3.84 16.41
CA ILE A 462 -11.56 2.92 16.47
C ILE A 462 -11.10 1.49 16.80
N LEU A 463 -10.03 1.02 16.17
CA LEU A 463 -9.49 -0.32 16.41
C LEU A 463 -8.95 -0.49 17.83
N ALA A 464 -8.32 0.55 18.38
CA ALA A 464 -7.88 0.55 19.77
C ALA A 464 -9.07 0.48 20.73
N TYR A 465 -10.09 1.30 20.51
CA TYR A 465 -11.32 1.26 21.27
C TYR A 465 -12.01 -0.11 21.23
N LEU A 466 -12.13 -0.70 20.03
CA LEU A 466 -12.70 -2.03 19.83
C LEU A 466 -11.91 -3.15 20.54
N ALA A 467 -10.60 -3.01 20.67
CA ALA A 467 -9.77 -3.98 21.37
C ALA A 467 -10.15 -4.10 22.87
N PHE A 468 -10.58 -3.01 23.47
CA PHE A 468 -11.06 -2.97 24.87
C PHE A 468 -12.57 -3.23 24.97
N LEU A 469 -13.38 -2.62 24.08
CA LEU A 469 -14.82 -2.82 24.05
C LEU A 469 -15.21 -4.29 23.90
N ASN A 470 -14.55 -5.03 23.02
CA ASN A 470 -14.78 -6.47 22.81
C ASN A 470 -14.52 -7.34 24.06
N LYS A 471 -13.81 -6.81 25.07
CA LYS A 471 -13.63 -7.49 26.36
C LYS A 471 -14.76 -7.17 27.35
N ASN A 472 -15.27 -5.93 27.29
CA ASN A 472 -16.28 -5.42 28.21
C ASN A 472 -17.71 -5.64 27.72
N ASN A 473 -17.97 -5.36 26.45
CA ASN A 473 -19.28 -5.50 25.79
C ASN A 473 -19.11 -6.06 24.37
N PRO A 474 -18.96 -7.39 24.21
CA PRO A 474 -18.73 -8.02 22.91
C PRO A 474 -19.85 -7.74 21.88
N THR A 475 -21.10 -7.63 22.32
CA THR A 475 -22.27 -7.38 21.44
C THR A 475 -22.19 -5.99 20.81
N GLU A 476 -21.87 -4.97 21.59
CA GLU A 476 -21.66 -3.62 21.08
C GLU A 476 -20.41 -3.55 20.21
N GLY A 477 -19.33 -4.24 20.58
CA GLY A 477 -18.13 -4.37 19.79
C GLY A 477 -18.38 -5.00 18.42
N LEU A 478 -19.24 -6.01 18.34
CA LEU A 478 -19.67 -6.61 17.08
C LEU A 478 -20.46 -5.61 16.23
N LEU A 479 -21.40 -4.87 16.81
CA LEU A 479 -22.17 -3.84 16.10
C LEU A 479 -21.24 -2.77 15.49
N ILE A 480 -20.34 -2.20 16.28
CA ILE A 480 -19.42 -1.15 15.81
C ILE A 480 -18.45 -1.69 14.76
N SER A 481 -17.92 -2.90 14.93
CA SER A 481 -17.06 -3.53 13.94
C SER A 481 -17.79 -3.78 12.62
N LYS A 482 -19.06 -4.15 12.67
CA LYS A 482 -19.90 -4.33 11.49
C LYS A 482 -20.14 -2.99 10.77
N LEU A 483 -20.49 -1.94 11.50
CA LEU A 483 -20.68 -0.60 10.94
C LEU A 483 -19.38 -0.08 10.28
N LEU A 484 -18.23 -0.33 10.89
CA LEU A 484 -16.93 0.03 10.32
C LEU A 484 -16.68 -0.71 8.99
N LEU A 485 -16.98 -1.99 8.93
CA LEU A 485 -16.84 -2.79 7.71
C LEU A 485 -17.79 -2.30 6.61
N GLU A 486 -19.06 -2.05 6.95
CA GLU A 486 -20.06 -1.53 6.02
C GLU A 486 -19.64 -0.16 5.46
N ALA A 487 -19.17 0.77 6.30
CA ALA A 487 -18.69 2.07 5.86
C ALA A 487 -17.50 1.99 4.88
N ASN A 488 -16.61 0.98 5.04
CA ASN A 488 -15.51 0.75 4.12
C ASN A 488 -15.91 -0.02 2.84
N LYS A 489 -17.05 -0.73 2.84
CA LYS A 489 -17.63 -1.39 1.66
C LYS A 489 -18.56 -0.47 0.86
N GLU A 490 -19.28 0.44 1.52
CA GLU A 490 -20.27 1.34 0.91
C GLU A 490 -19.65 2.57 0.21
N THR A 491 -18.42 2.49 -0.30
CA THR A 491 -17.76 3.56 -1.06
C THR A 491 -17.78 3.29 -2.56
N LYS A 492 -17.60 4.33 -3.37
CA LYS A 492 -17.40 4.21 -4.82
C LYS A 492 -15.94 3.93 -5.20
N VAL A 493 -15.07 3.86 -4.21
CA VAL A 493 -13.67 3.50 -4.39
C VAL A 493 -13.55 1.98 -4.44
N GLU A 494 -12.86 1.44 -5.44
CA GLU A 494 -12.61 0.00 -5.58
C GLU A 494 -11.88 -0.57 -4.37
N SER A 495 -12.13 -1.85 -4.07
CA SER A 495 -11.59 -2.52 -2.88
C SER A 495 -10.07 -2.49 -2.81
N GLU A 496 -9.39 -2.59 -3.94
CA GLU A 496 -7.94 -2.50 -4.06
C GLU A 496 -7.40 -1.11 -3.65
N HIS A 497 -8.12 -0.04 -3.99
CA HIS A 497 -7.80 1.33 -3.63
C HIS A 497 -8.20 1.69 -2.18
N ASN A 498 -8.83 0.77 -1.48
CA ASN A 498 -9.21 0.85 -0.08
C ASN A 498 -8.64 -0.30 0.75
N TYR A 499 -7.73 -1.09 0.19
CA TYR A 499 -7.23 -2.35 0.76
C TYR A 499 -6.91 -2.24 2.26
N ARG A 500 -6.08 -1.26 2.65
CA ARG A 500 -5.59 -1.12 4.03
C ARG A 500 -6.72 -0.91 5.05
N ASN A 501 -7.67 -0.05 4.74
CA ASN A 501 -8.79 0.27 5.62
C ASN A 501 -9.80 -0.88 5.67
N LEU A 502 -10.09 -1.45 4.51
CA LEU A 502 -11.00 -2.57 4.37
C LEU A 502 -10.48 -3.81 5.12
N MET A 503 -9.20 -4.16 4.95
CA MET A 503 -8.59 -5.28 5.67
C MET A 503 -8.58 -5.10 7.19
N SER A 504 -8.32 -3.87 7.67
CA SER A 504 -8.43 -3.55 9.09
C SER A 504 -9.83 -3.78 9.63
N SER A 505 -10.85 -3.41 8.84
CA SER A 505 -12.26 -3.59 9.19
C SER A 505 -12.68 -5.07 9.17
N TYR A 506 -12.23 -5.85 8.18
CA TYR A 506 -12.45 -7.30 8.14
C TYR A 506 -11.89 -7.99 9.38
N ILE A 507 -10.63 -7.72 9.72
CA ILE A 507 -9.98 -8.32 10.89
C ILE A 507 -10.70 -7.92 12.20
N ALA A 508 -11.12 -6.65 12.33
CA ALA A 508 -11.86 -6.17 13.49
C ALA A 508 -13.20 -6.90 13.64
N TYR A 509 -13.96 -7.03 12.56
CA TYR A 509 -15.25 -7.71 12.54
C TYR A 509 -15.09 -9.22 12.85
N MET A 510 -14.12 -9.90 12.22
CA MET A 510 -13.83 -11.31 12.50
C MET A 510 -13.41 -11.55 13.96
N LYS A 511 -12.62 -10.64 14.55
CA LYS A 511 -12.25 -10.70 15.97
C LYS A 511 -13.48 -10.52 16.88
N ALA A 512 -14.39 -9.63 16.52
CA ALA A 512 -15.62 -9.42 17.29
C ALA A 512 -16.54 -10.65 17.24
N ILE A 513 -16.75 -11.26 16.06
CA ILE A 513 -17.48 -12.54 15.92
C ILE A 513 -16.84 -13.63 16.79
N SER A 514 -15.51 -13.73 16.83
CA SER A 514 -14.82 -14.74 17.66
C SER A 514 -15.11 -14.58 19.15
N ARG A 515 -15.52 -13.39 19.61
CA ARG A 515 -15.88 -13.11 21.01
C ARG A 515 -17.34 -13.40 21.34
N THR A 516 -18.25 -13.11 20.41
CA THR A 516 -19.69 -13.35 20.61
C THR A 516 -20.11 -14.78 20.31
N GLY A 517 -19.33 -15.51 19.52
CA GLY A 517 -19.68 -16.84 19.03
C GLY A 517 -20.76 -16.84 17.93
N GLU A 518 -21.19 -15.68 17.46
CA GLU A 518 -22.23 -15.51 16.45
C GLU A 518 -21.70 -15.74 15.02
N MET A 519 -21.25 -16.96 14.73
CA MET A 519 -20.80 -17.31 13.39
C MET A 519 -22.01 -17.59 12.47
N SER A 520 -22.26 -16.72 11.49
CA SER A 520 -23.25 -16.98 10.44
C SER A 520 -22.74 -18.02 9.45
N LYS A 521 -23.62 -18.94 8.99
CA LYS A 521 -23.28 -19.90 7.92
C LYS A 521 -23.02 -19.24 6.58
N ASN A 522 -23.51 -18.02 6.37
CA ASN A 522 -23.40 -17.25 5.13
C ASN A 522 -22.36 -16.10 5.25
N ASP A 523 -21.47 -16.16 6.23
CA ASP A 523 -20.45 -15.13 6.40
C ASP A 523 -19.31 -15.32 5.39
N SER A 524 -19.32 -14.54 4.32
CA SER A 524 -18.29 -14.50 3.27
C SER A 524 -17.03 -13.70 3.65
N THR A 525 -17.02 -13.10 4.84
CA THR A 525 -15.96 -12.15 5.28
C THR A 525 -14.56 -12.76 5.21
N PHE A 526 -14.43 -14.03 5.58
CA PHE A 526 -13.17 -14.75 5.52
C PHE A 526 -12.70 -14.88 4.05
N ASP A 527 -13.55 -15.42 3.19
CA ASP A 527 -13.20 -15.69 1.78
C ASP A 527 -12.90 -14.38 1.02
N GLU A 528 -13.72 -13.34 1.20
CA GLU A 528 -13.51 -12.01 0.62
C GLU A 528 -12.16 -11.41 1.08
N SER A 529 -11.82 -11.54 2.37
CA SER A 529 -10.57 -11.01 2.91
C SER A 529 -9.34 -11.76 2.40
N VAL A 530 -9.43 -13.09 2.25
CA VAL A 530 -8.36 -13.92 1.68
C VAL A 530 -8.15 -13.58 0.20
N GLN A 531 -9.24 -13.52 -0.56
CA GLN A 531 -9.19 -13.17 -1.98
C GLN A 531 -8.54 -11.80 -2.19
N LEU A 532 -8.97 -10.77 -1.47
CA LEU A 532 -8.42 -9.42 -1.55
C LEU A 532 -6.91 -9.38 -1.23
N CYS A 533 -6.44 -10.18 -0.25
CA CYS A 533 -5.01 -10.28 0.04
C CYS A 533 -4.23 -10.88 -1.14
N PHE A 534 -4.75 -11.89 -1.79
CA PHE A 534 -4.11 -12.51 -2.94
C PHE A 534 -4.11 -11.60 -4.17
N GLU A 535 -5.23 -10.95 -4.47
CA GLU A 535 -5.33 -9.97 -5.57
C GLU A 535 -4.31 -8.84 -5.43
N GLN A 536 -4.06 -8.39 -4.19
CA GLN A 536 -3.08 -7.34 -3.92
C GLN A 536 -1.66 -7.88 -3.69
N GLY A 537 -1.46 -9.19 -3.61
CA GLY A 537 -0.17 -9.78 -3.30
C GLY A 537 0.41 -9.38 -1.93
N ILE A 538 -0.45 -9.04 -0.96
CA ILE A 538 -0.06 -8.58 0.39
C ILE A 538 -0.48 -9.63 1.43
N GLY A 539 0.50 -10.26 2.07
CA GLY A 539 0.26 -11.38 2.98
C GLY A 539 0.11 -11.03 4.46
N GLY A 540 0.51 -9.84 4.88
CA GLY A 540 0.55 -9.48 6.31
C GLY A 540 -0.80 -9.56 7.01
N ALA A 541 -1.87 -9.17 6.34
CA ALA A 541 -3.23 -9.25 6.88
C ALA A 541 -3.72 -10.70 7.04
N LEU A 542 -3.24 -11.63 6.21
CA LEU A 542 -3.59 -13.05 6.29
C LEU A 542 -3.30 -13.65 7.67
N ILE A 543 -2.24 -13.21 8.35
CA ILE A 543 -1.92 -13.63 9.72
C ILE A 543 -3.12 -13.41 10.65
N GLY A 544 -3.69 -12.22 10.61
CA GLY A 544 -4.85 -11.83 11.43
C GLY A 544 -6.14 -12.50 10.96
N VAL A 545 -6.33 -12.66 9.66
CA VAL A 545 -7.49 -13.31 9.04
C VAL A 545 -7.57 -14.77 9.44
N PHE A 546 -6.49 -15.54 9.21
CA PHE A 546 -6.45 -16.97 9.54
C PHE A 546 -6.52 -17.24 11.04
N TRP A 547 -5.81 -16.43 11.84
CA TRP A 547 -5.87 -16.57 13.28
C TRP A 547 -7.27 -16.27 13.83
N SER A 548 -7.93 -15.22 13.36
CA SER A 548 -9.29 -14.88 13.77
C SER A 548 -10.30 -15.93 13.32
N ARG A 549 -10.15 -16.48 12.11
CA ARG A 549 -10.99 -17.59 11.63
C ARG A 549 -10.82 -18.84 12.46
N GLY A 550 -9.58 -19.19 12.80
CA GLY A 550 -9.29 -20.31 13.69
C GLY A 550 -9.99 -20.17 15.05
N LEU A 551 -9.95 -18.98 15.65
CA LEU A 551 -10.65 -18.71 16.91
C LEU A 551 -12.18 -18.78 16.77
N GLN A 552 -12.75 -18.29 15.67
CA GLN A 552 -14.19 -18.41 15.37
C GLN A 552 -14.61 -19.87 15.29
N VAL A 553 -13.88 -20.66 14.48
CA VAL A 553 -14.16 -22.10 14.26
C VAL A 553 -13.99 -22.87 15.57
N LYS A 554 -12.94 -22.57 16.35
CA LYS A 554 -12.73 -23.15 17.69
C LYS A 554 -13.96 -22.94 18.58
N ASN A 555 -14.47 -21.72 18.63
CA ASN A 555 -15.59 -21.39 19.53
C ASN A 555 -16.92 -21.96 19.04
N ALA A 556 -17.14 -22.05 17.73
CA ALA A 556 -18.38 -22.57 17.15
C ALA A 556 -18.42 -24.11 17.03
N PHE A 557 -17.30 -24.76 16.68
CA PHE A 557 -17.25 -26.17 16.30
C PHE A 557 -16.21 -26.98 17.08
N GLY A 558 -15.45 -26.35 17.95
CA GLY A 558 -14.38 -27.00 18.72
C GLY A 558 -13.01 -26.93 18.08
N ILE A 559 -11.99 -27.23 18.91
CA ILE A 559 -10.58 -26.96 18.62
C ILE A 559 -10.06 -27.78 17.41
N VAL A 560 -10.53 -29.00 17.23
CA VAL A 560 -10.07 -29.90 16.15
C VAL A 560 -10.38 -29.33 14.78
N HIS A 561 -11.54 -28.68 14.62
CA HIS A 561 -11.94 -28.03 13.37
C HIS A 561 -11.15 -26.73 13.08
N ALA A 562 -10.53 -26.16 14.10
CA ALA A 562 -9.76 -24.93 13.98
C ALA A 562 -8.29 -25.14 13.57
N GLU A 563 -7.81 -26.39 13.65
CA GLU A 563 -6.39 -26.73 13.48
C GLU A 563 -5.76 -26.08 12.25
N ARG A 564 -6.35 -26.31 11.08
CA ARG A 564 -5.82 -25.80 9.80
C ARG A 564 -5.64 -24.27 9.78
N TYR A 565 -6.65 -23.54 10.25
CA TYR A 565 -6.61 -22.08 10.25
C TYR A 565 -5.55 -21.55 11.22
N LEU A 566 -5.44 -22.13 12.40
CA LEU A 566 -4.45 -21.75 13.41
C LEU A 566 -3.03 -22.10 12.93
N ARG A 567 -2.86 -23.26 12.25
CA ARG A 567 -1.60 -23.65 11.62
C ARG A 567 -1.16 -22.64 10.59
N TYR A 568 -2.03 -22.26 9.65
CA TYR A 568 -1.70 -21.26 8.64
C TYR A 568 -1.42 -19.88 9.26
N GLY A 569 -2.17 -19.48 10.28
CA GLY A 569 -1.94 -18.22 10.97
C GLY A 569 -0.56 -18.11 11.62
N TYR A 570 -0.02 -19.19 12.22
CA TYR A 570 1.33 -19.15 12.77
C TYR A 570 2.42 -19.28 11.71
N LEU A 571 2.25 -20.15 10.69
CA LEU A 571 3.23 -20.30 9.59
C LEU A 571 3.39 -19.01 8.78
N LEU A 572 2.30 -18.32 8.51
CA LEU A 572 2.34 -16.99 7.90
C LEU A 572 3.07 -15.98 8.82
N ALA A 573 2.84 -16.06 10.13
CA ALA A 573 3.54 -15.18 11.07
C ALA A 573 5.06 -15.46 11.10
N GLU A 574 5.50 -16.72 11.03
CA GLU A 574 6.92 -17.09 10.89
C GLU A 574 7.48 -16.62 9.54
N LEU A 575 6.77 -16.88 8.44
CA LEU A 575 7.18 -16.46 7.10
C LEU A 575 7.45 -14.97 7.05
N PHE A 576 6.56 -14.16 7.61
CA PHE A 576 6.68 -12.70 7.61
C PHE A 576 7.40 -12.12 8.83
N MET A 577 8.18 -12.93 9.57
CA MET A 577 9.01 -12.50 10.71
C MET A 577 8.23 -11.73 11.80
N ASN A 578 6.93 -12.03 11.96
CA ASN A 578 6.09 -11.41 12.98
C ASN A 578 6.52 -11.89 14.38
N LYS A 579 6.81 -10.96 15.31
CA LYS A 579 7.22 -11.28 16.68
C LYS A 579 6.18 -12.06 17.50
N GLY A 580 4.92 -12.02 17.07
CA GLY A 580 3.87 -12.87 17.66
C GLY A 580 3.85 -14.30 17.13
N ALA A 581 4.77 -14.69 16.24
CA ALA A 581 4.85 -16.05 15.69
C ALA A 581 5.10 -17.09 16.78
N ASP A 582 6.03 -16.83 17.70
CA ASP A 582 6.37 -17.77 18.79
C ASP A 582 5.16 -18.02 19.70
N ILE A 583 4.40 -16.99 20.05
CA ILE A 583 3.18 -17.13 20.88
C ILE A 583 2.14 -17.99 20.14
N LYS A 584 1.95 -17.76 18.83
CA LYS A 584 1.01 -18.53 18.03
C LYS A 584 1.45 -19.96 17.84
N ARG A 585 2.75 -20.18 17.62
CA ARG A 585 3.34 -21.52 17.51
C ARG A 585 3.20 -22.28 18.82
N THR A 586 3.58 -21.69 19.95
CA THR A 586 3.45 -22.32 21.28
C THR A 586 1.99 -22.72 21.54
N PHE A 587 1.02 -21.81 21.30
CA PHE A 587 -0.39 -22.13 21.43
C PHE A 587 -0.81 -23.31 20.53
N TYR A 588 -0.31 -23.37 19.29
CA TYR A 588 -0.62 -24.47 18.37
C TYR A 588 -0.01 -25.78 18.85
N GLU A 589 1.30 -25.81 19.21
CA GLU A 589 2.02 -26.98 19.65
C GLU A 589 1.48 -27.56 20.96
N GLU A 590 1.13 -26.73 21.92
CA GLU A 590 0.46 -27.12 23.16
C GLU A 590 -0.92 -27.75 22.92
N THR A 591 -1.60 -27.30 21.85
CA THR A 591 -2.97 -27.75 21.54
C THR A 591 -3.02 -29.00 20.67
N PHE A 592 -2.14 -29.12 19.68
CA PHE A 592 -2.19 -30.16 18.64
C PHE A 592 -0.93 -31.03 18.58
N GLY A 593 0.12 -30.71 19.32
CA GLY A 593 1.45 -31.28 19.19
C GLY A 593 2.30 -30.64 18.11
N THR A 594 3.58 -31.00 18.08
CA THR A 594 4.52 -30.49 17.08
C THR A 594 4.11 -30.93 15.68
N PRO A 595 4.00 -30.06 14.68
CA PRO A 595 3.66 -30.43 13.30
C PRO A 595 4.71 -31.43 12.77
N ARG A 596 4.25 -32.52 12.19
CA ARG A 596 5.11 -33.49 11.50
C ARG A 596 5.50 -33.00 10.12
#